data_bf6e1c06053889751d7475a6167f07ae
#
_entry.id   bf6e1c06053889751d7475a6167f07ae
#
_cell.length_a   1.000
_cell.length_b   1.000
_cell.length_c   1.000
_cell.angle_alpha   90.00
_cell.angle_beta   90.00
_cell.angle_gamma   90.00
#
_symmetry.space_group_name_H-M   'P 1'
#
loop_
_entity.id
_entity.type
_entity.pdbx_description
1 polymer ?
#
loop_
_entity_poly.entity_id
_entity_poly.type
_entity_poly.pdbx_seq_one_letter_code
_entity_poly.pdbx_strand_id
1 'polypeptide(L)'
;MRLAVFRLVFLAAIFVGMNSTLAQAPASIPSFTLKKFEGDETVSLDQFSDGVVVLDFFAYWCVPCRKVSTEIEEHVQQFYAGKNGNPAGKPVQVLSLNIEQGRTARTRQYIRQTGASLVLDDVGGIVYKALGGRGIPYVIVLAKESNQWNVLYAHAGYEGVEKIRTVIDSVGAAAVRSPADEPAVSLPTTHAVEIGSDGLWSNDILLTDTTATHVYTLGKTEFRTSYSFSTLEVDYNPAEEAFVFWREPANVTEVRHTLQESVSHTLTPALTLNGSFGGYDGFQDYRSLWLNEFYRQEYPAGYKEAKPHGANIGAGLRWEYAPTMAFAQVDYAWQTDTIAPGYDKKPFFPLARGRSELDTHTVSLTLENILTPTLRSQAIGLVTATTGRELRYGGQASLNWAMAENWVLRSTVGYAEEAPRFEAWFVEETLETDIDGRWFFSLTGRWYEDTGEIDDSLLLSSAAPELETWHVGLGIRWQGEHSALKLSGGPYFTRYGALGPYTEPFQNLYRERDWVIVQLAFSHQF
;
A
#
# COMPACT_ATOMS: atom_id res chain seq x y z
N MET A 1 20.64 11.37 22.28
CA MET A 1 20.54 9.90 22.39
C MET A 1 19.45 9.33 21.47
N ARG A 2 18.28 9.96 21.35
CA ARG A 2 17.15 9.53 20.47
C ARG A 2 17.52 9.50 18.98
N LEU A 3 18.19 10.54 18.47
CA LEU A 3 18.63 10.64 17.06
C LEU A 3 19.64 9.55 16.66
N ALA A 4 20.48 9.10 17.60
CA ALA A 4 21.47 8.05 17.36
C ALA A 4 20.82 6.67 17.18
N VAL A 5 19.72 6.40 17.88
CA VAL A 5 18.99 5.13 17.79
C VAL A 5 18.26 5.04 16.43
N PHE A 6 17.61 6.13 15.98
CA PHE A 6 16.95 6.16 14.68
C PHE A 6 17.94 6.01 13.51
N ARG A 7 19.08 6.71 13.58
CA ARG A 7 20.17 6.55 12.59
C ARG A 7 20.74 5.14 12.58
N LEU A 8 20.81 4.46 13.74
CA LEU A 8 21.30 3.08 13.84
C LEU A 8 20.30 2.09 13.25
N VAL A 9 19.00 2.26 13.50
CA VAL A 9 17.93 1.40 12.96
C VAL A 9 17.83 1.58 11.45
N PHE A 10 17.94 2.82 10.95
CA PHE A 10 17.89 3.12 9.51
C PHE A 10 19.13 2.57 8.77
N LEU A 11 20.33 2.69 9.36
CA LEU A 11 21.57 2.11 8.83
C LEU A 11 21.55 0.56 8.88
N ALA A 12 21.00 -0.05 9.94
CA ALA A 12 20.90 -1.50 10.04
C ALA A 12 19.95 -2.09 8.97
N ALA A 13 18.87 -1.40 8.63
CA ALA A 13 17.96 -1.81 7.54
C ALA A 13 18.64 -1.77 6.16
N ILE A 14 19.57 -0.84 5.94
CA ILE A 14 20.33 -0.72 4.67
C ILE A 14 21.40 -1.82 4.55
N PHE A 15 22.05 -2.23 5.66
CA PHE A 15 23.16 -3.18 5.61
C PHE A 15 22.75 -4.66 5.41
N VAL A 16 21.51 -5.03 5.69
CA VAL A 16 21.04 -6.43 5.56
C VAL A 16 20.79 -6.83 4.09
N GLY A 17 20.72 -5.87 3.15
CA GLY A 17 20.32 -6.11 1.76
C GLY A 17 21.42 -6.42 0.74
N MET A 18 22.72 -6.38 1.08
CA MET A 18 23.76 -6.26 0.05
C MET A 18 24.54 -7.53 -0.34
N ASN A 19 24.15 -8.74 0.07
CA ASN A 19 24.85 -9.96 -0.32
C ASN A 19 23.94 -11.03 -0.92
N SER A 20 23.51 -10.84 -2.16
CA SER A 20 22.82 -11.89 -2.92
C SER A 20 23.53 -12.17 -4.25
N THR A 21 24.41 -13.15 -4.28
CA THR A 21 24.87 -13.75 -5.54
C THR A 21 23.70 -14.51 -6.18
N LEU A 22 23.35 -14.16 -7.40
CA LEU A 22 22.31 -14.83 -8.20
C LEU A 22 22.71 -16.30 -8.46
N ALA A 23 22.00 -17.26 -7.89
CA ALA A 23 22.10 -18.65 -8.29
C ALA A 23 21.16 -18.89 -9.48
N GLN A 24 21.70 -19.42 -10.53
CA GLN A 24 20.97 -19.86 -11.71
C GLN A 24 20.28 -21.20 -11.46
N ALA A 25 19.07 -21.41 -11.97
CA ALA A 25 18.41 -22.71 -11.91
C ALA A 25 19.28 -23.78 -12.61
N PRO A 26 19.29 -25.04 -12.10
CA PRO A 26 20.01 -26.12 -12.76
C PRO A 26 19.41 -26.42 -14.13
N ALA A 27 20.22 -26.88 -15.08
CA ALA A 27 19.75 -27.23 -16.42
C ALA A 27 18.77 -28.42 -16.44
N SER A 28 18.84 -29.28 -15.44
CA SER A 28 17.97 -30.45 -15.29
C SER A 28 17.81 -30.83 -13.81
N ILE A 29 16.75 -31.59 -13.52
CA ILE A 29 16.43 -32.04 -12.17
C ILE A 29 16.07 -33.53 -12.15
N PRO A 30 16.30 -34.24 -11.01
CA PRO A 30 15.71 -35.54 -10.81
C PRO A 30 14.19 -35.43 -10.62
N SER A 31 13.47 -36.52 -10.88
CA SER A 31 12.06 -36.63 -10.53
C SER A 31 11.85 -36.51 -9.03
N PHE A 32 10.73 -35.94 -8.63
CA PHE A 32 10.33 -35.81 -7.23
C PHE A 32 8.89 -36.30 -7.03
N THR A 33 8.50 -36.57 -5.79
CA THR A 33 7.14 -36.93 -5.39
C THR A 33 6.73 -36.08 -4.20
N LEU A 34 5.58 -35.41 -4.31
CA LEU A 34 5.01 -34.55 -3.28
C LEU A 34 3.60 -34.99 -2.92
N LYS A 35 3.15 -34.66 -1.71
CA LYS A 35 1.76 -34.87 -1.27
C LYS A 35 0.85 -33.77 -1.82
N LYS A 36 -0.38 -34.14 -2.16
CA LYS A 36 -1.44 -33.15 -2.41
C LYS A 36 -1.74 -32.37 -1.13
N PHE A 37 -2.02 -31.10 -1.30
CA PHE A 37 -2.50 -30.26 -0.21
C PHE A 37 -3.78 -30.86 0.40
N GLU A 38 -3.79 -31.02 1.73
CA GLU A 38 -4.89 -31.62 2.51
C GLU A 38 -5.26 -33.05 2.10
N GLY A 39 -4.31 -33.84 1.62
CA GLY A 39 -4.53 -35.23 1.26
C GLY A 39 -3.35 -36.13 1.58
N ASP A 40 -3.59 -37.43 1.59
CA ASP A 40 -2.53 -38.44 1.69
C ASP A 40 -2.03 -38.94 0.33
N GLU A 41 -2.71 -38.53 -0.74
CA GLU A 41 -2.34 -38.85 -2.10
C GLU A 41 -1.04 -38.16 -2.51
N THR A 42 -0.16 -38.90 -3.14
CA THR A 42 1.11 -38.39 -3.65
C THR A 42 1.10 -38.25 -5.17
N VAL A 43 1.73 -37.22 -5.67
CA VAL A 43 1.90 -36.96 -7.09
C VAL A 43 3.38 -36.98 -7.42
N SER A 44 3.77 -37.84 -8.35
CA SER A 44 5.13 -37.88 -8.89
C SER A 44 5.23 -37.09 -10.17
N LEU A 45 6.32 -36.34 -10.34
CA LEU A 45 6.61 -35.60 -11.57
C LEU A 45 6.59 -36.53 -12.81
N ASP A 46 7.03 -37.78 -12.65
CA ASP A 46 7.06 -38.78 -13.73
C ASP A 46 5.67 -39.21 -14.26
N GLN A 47 4.58 -38.88 -13.55
CA GLN A 47 3.21 -39.07 -14.07
C GLN A 47 2.93 -38.19 -15.30
N PHE A 48 3.71 -37.14 -15.50
CA PHE A 48 3.57 -36.16 -16.59
C PHE A 48 4.67 -36.27 -17.63
N SER A 49 5.36 -37.42 -17.72
CA SER A 49 6.57 -37.61 -18.54
C SER A 49 6.39 -37.35 -20.03
N ASP A 50 5.17 -37.48 -20.56
CA ASP A 50 4.86 -37.26 -21.97
C ASP A 50 4.48 -35.81 -22.30
N GLY A 51 4.42 -34.95 -21.28
CA GLY A 51 3.92 -33.57 -21.38
C GLY A 51 4.95 -32.51 -21.02
N VAL A 52 4.41 -31.33 -20.90
CA VAL A 52 5.10 -30.14 -20.36
C VAL A 52 4.54 -29.86 -18.96
N VAL A 53 5.41 -29.65 -17.99
CA VAL A 53 5.01 -29.36 -16.62
C VAL A 53 5.41 -27.94 -16.28
N VAL A 54 4.46 -27.18 -15.72
CA VAL A 54 4.72 -25.85 -15.17
C VAL A 54 4.65 -25.93 -13.66
N LEU A 55 5.74 -25.57 -12.99
CA LEU A 55 5.79 -25.46 -11.53
C LEU A 55 5.57 -23.99 -11.15
N ASP A 56 4.55 -23.73 -10.35
CA ASP A 56 4.23 -22.44 -9.79
C ASP A 56 4.45 -22.48 -8.27
N PHE A 57 5.57 -21.93 -7.80
CA PHE A 57 5.90 -21.90 -6.38
C PHE A 57 5.28 -20.70 -5.69
N PHE A 58 4.50 -20.96 -4.65
CA PHE A 58 3.79 -19.94 -3.92
C PHE A 58 3.81 -20.15 -2.39
N ALA A 59 3.43 -19.08 -1.67
CA ALA A 59 3.04 -19.13 -0.28
C ALA A 59 1.76 -18.29 -0.08
N TYR A 60 0.91 -18.66 0.87
CA TYR A 60 -0.38 -17.99 1.12
C TYR A 60 -0.24 -16.47 1.37
N TRP A 61 0.87 -16.02 1.93
CA TRP A 61 1.17 -14.62 2.24
C TRP A 61 1.75 -13.83 1.06
N CYS A 62 2.11 -14.49 -0.02
CA CYS A 62 2.70 -13.88 -1.21
C CYS A 62 1.63 -13.17 -2.05
N VAL A 63 1.51 -11.86 -1.89
CA VAL A 63 0.54 -11.05 -2.63
C VAL A 63 0.73 -11.12 -4.15
N PRO A 64 1.96 -10.93 -4.70
CA PRO A 64 2.16 -11.05 -6.15
C PRO A 64 1.93 -12.46 -6.68
N CYS A 65 2.13 -13.51 -5.86
CA CYS A 65 1.85 -14.88 -6.29
C CYS A 65 0.37 -15.10 -6.62
N ARG A 66 -0.56 -14.40 -5.95
CA ARG A 66 -2.00 -14.54 -6.23
C ARG A 66 -2.30 -14.20 -7.68
N LYS A 67 -1.83 -13.05 -8.16
CA LYS A 67 -1.98 -12.65 -9.55
C LYS A 67 -1.35 -13.67 -10.49
N VAL A 68 -0.13 -14.09 -10.22
CA VAL A 68 0.63 -15.04 -11.07
C VAL A 68 -0.05 -16.40 -11.12
N SER A 69 -0.43 -16.97 -9.96
CA SER A 69 -1.10 -18.27 -9.92
C SER A 69 -2.48 -18.23 -10.61
N THR A 70 -3.24 -17.12 -10.48
CA THR A 70 -4.50 -16.94 -11.21
C THR A 70 -4.27 -16.94 -12.73
N GLU A 71 -3.32 -16.12 -13.20
CA GLU A 71 -3.02 -16.05 -14.64
C GLU A 71 -2.46 -17.37 -15.19
N ILE A 72 -1.65 -18.10 -14.42
CA ILE A 72 -1.13 -19.42 -14.81
C ILE A 72 -2.29 -20.46 -14.87
N GLU A 73 -3.19 -20.46 -13.91
CA GLU A 73 -4.34 -21.36 -13.93
C GLU A 73 -5.25 -21.08 -15.14
N GLU A 74 -5.64 -19.83 -15.37
CA GLU A 74 -6.56 -19.44 -16.44
C GLU A 74 -5.93 -19.54 -17.83
N HIS A 75 -4.73 -18.99 -17.99
CA HIS A 75 -4.11 -18.79 -19.29
C HIS A 75 -3.07 -19.84 -19.66
N VAL A 76 -2.72 -20.77 -18.76
CA VAL A 76 -1.88 -21.93 -19.06
C VAL A 76 -2.66 -23.21 -18.84
N GLN A 77 -3.08 -23.53 -17.60
CA GLN A 77 -3.74 -24.80 -17.31
C GLN A 77 -5.03 -24.97 -18.12
N GLN A 78 -5.97 -24.04 -17.97
CA GLN A 78 -7.27 -24.12 -18.63
C GLN A 78 -7.17 -23.91 -20.14
N PHE A 79 -6.27 -23.02 -20.59
CA PHE A 79 -6.04 -22.77 -22.01
C PHE A 79 -5.57 -24.03 -22.76
N TYR A 80 -4.55 -24.73 -22.24
CA TYR A 80 -4.04 -25.93 -22.90
C TYR A 80 -4.94 -27.16 -22.66
N ALA A 81 -5.61 -27.25 -21.53
CA ALA A 81 -6.64 -28.27 -21.31
C ALA A 81 -7.78 -28.15 -22.35
N GLY A 82 -8.25 -26.94 -22.65
CA GLY A 82 -9.27 -26.68 -23.67
C GLY A 82 -8.82 -26.98 -25.12
N LYS A 83 -7.51 -27.07 -25.36
CA LYS A 83 -6.90 -27.37 -26.67
C LYS A 83 -6.34 -28.79 -26.79
N ASN A 84 -6.47 -29.61 -25.75
CA ASN A 84 -5.88 -30.94 -25.64
C ASN A 84 -4.34 -30.95 -25.76
N GLY A 85 -3.68 -29.90 -25.26
CA GLY A 85 -2.21 -29.78 -25.20
C GLY A 85 -1.65 -28.59 -25.96
N ASN A 86 -0.32 -28.55 -26.07
CA ASN A 86 0.40 -27.54 -26.83
C ASN A 86 0.27 -27.77 -28.35
N PRO A 87 0.81 -26.91 -29.23
CA PRO A 87 0.73 -27.07 -30.69
C PRO A 87 1.29 -28.40 -31.23
N ALA A 88 2.19 -29.05 -30.50
CA ALA A 88 2.72 -30.38 -30.84
C ALA A 88 1.88 -31.53 -30.25
N GLY A 89 0.73 -31.26 -29.64
CA GLY A 89 -0.15 -32.25 -29.02
C GLY A 89 0.37 -32.79 -27.67
N LYS A 90 1.35 -32.14 -27.05
CA LYS A 90 1.87 -32.52 -25.74
C LYS A 90 0.94 -32.01 -24.64
N PRO A 91 0.48 -32.88 -23.67
CA PRO A 91 -0.27 -32.42 -22.53
C PRO A 91 0.49 -31.37 -21.72
N VAL A 92 -0.21 -30.37 -21.18
CA VAL A 92 0.36 -29.35 -20.31
C VAL A 92 -0.29 -29.43 -18.95
N GLN A 93 0.53 -29.54 -17.91
CA GLN A 93 0.05 -29.63 -16.53
C GLN A 93 0.71 -28.58 -15.65
N VAL A 94 -0.08 -27.82 -14.93
CA VAL A 94 0.38 -26.91 -13.88
C VAL A 94 0.37 -27.63 -12.53
N LEU A 95 1.46 -27.55 -11.80
CA LEU A 95 1.62 -27.99 -10.43
C LEU A 95 1.91 -26.76 -9.56
N SER A 96 0.95 -26.34 -8.74
CA SER A 96 1.15 -25.25 -7.79
C SER A 96 1.78 -25.80 -6.51
N LEU A 97 3.01 -25.39 -6.21
CA LEU A 97 3.82 -25.91 -5.13
C LEU A 97 3.82 -24.97 -3.93
N ASN A 98 3.13 -25.38 -2.86
CA ASN A 98 3.08 -24.66 -1.60
C ASN A 98 4.37 -24.85 -0.82
N ILE A 99 5.18 -23.81 -0.66
CA ILE A 99 6.43 -23.85 0.12
C ILE A 99 6.25 -23.51 1.60
N GLU A 100 5.03 -23.17 2.04
CA GLU A 100 4.70 -22.73 3.40
C GLU A 100 3.66 -23.65 4.03
N GLN A 101 4.08 -24.54 4.91
CA GLN A 101 3.22 -25.46 5.64
C GLN A 101 2.80 -24.88 6.99
N GLY A 102 1.77 -25.47 7.63
CA GLY A 102 1.28 -25.09 8.94
C GLY A 102 0.26 -23.96 8.95
N ARG A 103 -0.17 -23.49 7.77
CA ARG A 103 -1.18 -22.43 7.61
C ARG A 103 -2.33 -22.89 6.71
N THR A 104 -2.82 -24.08 6.95
CA THR A 104 -3.79 -24.78 6.09
C THR A 104 -5.01 -23.93 5.72
N ALA A 105 -5.60 -23.23 6.66
CA ALA A 105 -6.75 -22.37 6.39
C ALA A 105 -6.41 -21.22 5.42
N ARG A 106 -5.25 -20.61 5.55
CA ARG A 106 -4.81 -19.51 4.66
C ARG A 106 -4.40 -20.02 3.28
N THR A 107 -3.74 -21.18 3.23
CA THR A 107 -3.42 -21.84 1.95
C THR A 107 -4.71 -22.23 1.23
N ARG A 108 -5.73 -22.75 1.93
CA ARG A 108 -7.04 -23.04 1.36
C ARG A 108 -7.74 -21.78 0.82
N GLN A 109 -7.63 -20.66 1.52
CA GLN A 109 -8.12 -19.37 1.03
C GLN A 109 -7.40 -18.93 -0.26
N TYR A 110 -6.06 -19.04 -0.28
CA TYR A 110 -5.25 -18.75 -1.46
C TYR A 110 -5.71 -19.59 -2.67
N ILE A 111 -5.87 -20.90 -2.50
CA ILE A 111 -6.34 -21.83 -3.55
C ILE A 111 -7.71 -21.40 -4.10
N ARG A 112 -8.65 -21.03 -3.22
CA ARG A 112 -9.96 -20.53 -3.65
C ARG A 112 -9.88 -19.23 -4.46
N GLN A 113 -8.95 -18.34 -4.09
CA GLN A 113 -8.78 -17.06 -4.78
C GLN A 113 -8.08 -17.17 -6.13
N THR A 114 -7.16 -18.12 -6.28
CA THR A 114 -6.37 -18.30 -7.50
C THR A 114 -6.95 -19.34 -8.45
N GLY A 115 -7.87 -20.18 -7.98
CA GLY A 115 -8.42 -21.29 -8.76
C GLY A 115 -7.45 -22.45 -9.00
N ALA A 116 -6.26 -22.44 -8.36
CA ALA A 116 -5.22 -23.46 -8.55
C ALA A 116 -5.80 -24.89 -8.42
N SER A 117 -5.73 -25.67 -9.50
CA SER A 117 -6.43 -26.95 -9.64
C SER A 117 -5.67 -28.13 -9.05
N LEU A 118 -4.34 -28.09 -9.04
CA LEU A 118 -3.49 -29.16 -8.48
C LEU A 118 -2.41 -28.55 -7.60
N VAL A 119 -2.64 -28.60 -6.29
CA VAL A 119 -1.75 -28.02 -5.28
C VAL A 119 -1.02 -29.13 -4.51
N LEU A 120 0.30 -29.03 -4.42
CA LEU A 120 1.17 -29.96 -3.73
C LEU A 120 1.97 -29.24 -2.63
N ASP A 121 2.28 -29.95 -1.53
CA ASP A 121 3.08 -29.43 -0.44
C ASP A 121 4.57 -29.76 -0.63
N ASP A 122 5.38 -28.75 -0.90
CA ASP A 122 6.85 -28.85 -0.91
C ASP A 122 7.39 -28.60 0.50
N VAL A 123 7.29 -29.65 1.34
CA VAL A 123 7.65 -29.57 2.76
C VAL A 123 9.10 -29.15 2.96
N GLY A 124 9.29 -28.01 3.63
CA GLY A 124 10.60 -27.41 3.87
C GLY A 124 11.22 -26.77 2.62
N GLY A 125 10.48 -26.62 1.52
CA GLY A 125 10.94 -26.02 0.26
C GLY A 125 12.09 -26.82 -0.37
N ILE A 126 12.03 -28.15 -0.33
CA ILE A 126 13.13 -29.02 -0.81
C ILE A 126 13.26 -28.91 -2.32
N VAL A 127 12.13 -29.03 -3.05
CA VAL A 127 12.11 -28.92 -4.52
C VAL A 127 12.41 -27.48 -4.94
N TYR A 128 11.82 -26.50 -4.25
CA TYR A 128 12.08 -25.09 -4.44
C TYR A 128 13.57 -24.73 -4.37
N LYS A 129 14.25 -25.18 -3.30
CA LYS A 129 15.70 -24.94 -3.10
C LYS A 129 16.56 -25.70 -4.12
N ALA A 130 16.20 -26.95 -4.44
CA ALA A 130 16.92 -27.76 -5.44
C ALA A 130 16.87 -27.12 -6.85
N LEU A 131 15.80 -26.38 -7.14
CA LEU A 131 15.61 -25.63 -8.39
C LEU A 131 16.17 -24.21 -8.36
N GLY A 132 16.92 -23.84 -7.31
CA GLY A 132 17.56 -22.53 -7.19
C GLY A 132 16.60 -21.43 -6.75
N GLY A 133 15.43 -21.78 -6.20
CA GLY A 133 14.43 -20.81 -5.71
C GLY A 133 14.98 -19.95 -4.59
N ARG A 134 14.83 -18.62 -4.74
CA ARG A 134 15.25 -17.61 -3.76
C ARG A 134 14.20 -16.53 -3.52
N GLY A 135 13.15 -16.50 -4.33
CA GLY A 135 12.03 -15.57 -4.25
C GLY A 135 10.79 -16.17 -4.89
N ILE A 136 9.60 -15.72 -4.47
CA ILE A 136 8.32 -16.12 -5.03
C ILE A 136 7.52 -14.87 -5.45
N PRO A 137 6.69 -14.98 -6.54
CA PRO A 137 6.43 -16.16 -7.37
C PRO A 137 7.71 -16.68 -8.04
N TYR A 138 7.83 -17.99 -8.17
CA TYR A 138 8.90 -18.62 -8.93
C TYR A 138 8.26 -19.62 -9.88
N VAL A 139 8.45 -19.41 -11.16
CA VAL A 139 7.82 -20.21 -12.21
C VAL A 139 8.87 -20.96 -12.99
N ILE A 140 8.65 -22.26 -13.20
CA ILE A 140 9.55 -23.14 -13.95
C ILE A 140 8.74 -23.92 -14.98
N VAL A 141 9.27 -24.04 -16.20
CA VAL A 141 8.72 -24.93 -17.23
C VAL A 141 9.68 -26.08 -17.44
N LEU A 142 9.15 -27.29 -17.36
CA LEU A 142 9.88 -28.55 -17.49
C LEU A 142 9.35 -29.37 -18.66
N ALA A 143 10.23 -30.07 -19.35
CA ALA A 143 9.87 -31.17 -20.22
C ALA A 143 10.86 -32.32 -20.07
N LYS A 144 10.37 -33.56 -20.28
CA LYS A 144 11.21 -34.75 -20.16
C LYS A 144 11.76 -35.12 -21.53
N GLU A 145 13.09 -35.15 -21.66
CA GLU A 145 13.78 -35.60 -22.86
C GLU A 145 14.89 -36.57 -22.46
N SER A 146 15.05 -37.66 -23.22
CA SER A 146 16.08 -38.67 -22.97
C SER A 146 16.09 -39.21 -21.52
N ASN A 147 14.89 -39.37 -20.95
CA ASN A 147 14.66 -39.81 -19.58
C ASN A 147 15.14 -38.85 -18.46
N GLN A 148 15.37 -37.57 -18.82
CA GLN A 148 15.78 -36.51 -17.90
C GLN A 148 14.82 -35.34 -17.95
N TRP A 149 14.49 -34.76 -16.80
CA TRP A 149 13.68 -33.53 -16.72
C TRP A 149 14.55 -32.30 -16.96
N ASN A 150 14.36 -31.65 -18.08
CA ASN A 150 15.10 -30.44 -18.44
C ASN A 150 14.33 -29.19 -18.01
N VAL A 151 15.04 -28.21 -17.48
CA VAL A 151 14.52 -26.88 -17.15
C VAL A 151 14.59 -26.02 -18.41
N LEU A 152 13.44 -25.74 -19.00
CA LEU A 152 13.32 -24.95 -20.22
C LEU A 152 13.17 -23.46 -19.93
N TYR A 153 12.59 -23.13 -18.78
CA TYR A 153 12.40 -21.79 -18.27
C TYR A 153 12.43 -21.81 -16.76
N ALA A 154 13.05 -20.83 -16.14
CA ALA A 154 13.03 -20.62 -14.70
C ALA A 154 13.17 -19.11 -14.42
N HIS A 155 12.19 -18.53 -13.72
CA HIS A 155 12.20 -17.12 -13.41
C HIS A 155 11.59 -16.84 -12.03
N ALA A 156 12.32 -16.10 -11.20
CA ALA A 156 11.80 -15.52 -9.97
C ALA A 156 11.20 -14.14 -10.30
N GLY A 157 9.97 -13.90 -9.86
CA GLY A 157 9.13 -12.82 -10.35
C GLY A 157 8.20 -13.28 -11.49
N TYR A 158 7.65 -12.34 -12.24
CA TYR A 158 6.70 -12.65 -13.30
C TYR A 158 6.95 -11.81 -14.55
N GLU A 159 7.27 -12.47 -15.66
CA GLU A 159 7.49 -11.84 -16.97
C GLU A 159 6.25 -11.87 -17.88
N GLY A 160 5.11 -12.31 -17.37
CA GLY A 160 3.87 -12.49 -18.15
C GLY A 160 3.66 -13.92 -18.65
N VAL A 161 2.40 -14.29 -18.81
CA VAL A 161 1.98 -15.64 -19.27
C VAL A 161 2.46 -15.96 -20.68
N GLU A 162 2.60 -14.96 -21.54
CA GLU A 162 3.03 -15.15 -22.93
C GLU A 162 4.44 -15.74 -23.04
N LYS A 163 5.34 -15.35 -22.13
CA LYS A 163 6.68 -15.93 -22.07
C LYS A 163 6.65 -17.43 -21.77
N ILE A 164 5.82 -17.79 -20.78
CA ILE A 164 5.60 -19.18 -20.38
C ILE A 164 4.99 -19.98 -21.53
N ARG A 165 3.97 -19.45 -22.21
CA ARG A 165 3.33 -20.08 -23.37
C ARG A 165 4.27 -20.27 -24.54
N THR A 166 5.11 -19.28 -24.85
CA THR A 166 6.13 -19.38 -25.91
C THR A 166 7.06 -20.57 -25.66
N VAL A 167 7.49 -20.74 -24.41
CA VAL A 167 8.35 -21.90 -24.06
C VAL A 167 7.57 -23.21 -24.17
N ILE A 168 6.34 -23.28 -23.67
CA ILE A 168 5.48 -24.48 -23.78
C ILE A 168 5.24 -24.84 -25.25
N ASP A 169 4.96 -23.88 -26.09
CA ASP A 169 4.66 -24.09 -27.52
C ASP A 169 5.88 -24.54 -28.33
N SER A 170 7.10 -24.25 -27.83
CA SER A 170 8.34 -24.70 -28.46
C SER A 170 8.63 -26.19 -28.23
N VAL A 171 7.99 -26.82 -27.24
CA VAL A 171 8.24 -28.23 -26.90
C VAL A 171 7.61 -29.16 -27.93
N GLY A 172 8.42 -29.94 -28.62
CA GLY A 172 7.99 -30.90 -29.65
C GLY A 172 7.72 -30.28 -31.02
N ALA A 173 7.88 -28.97 -31.16
CA ALA A 173 7.81 -28.32 -32.48
C ALA A 173 9.07 -28.65 -33.29
N ALA A 174 8.90 -29.33 -34.42
CA ALA A 174 9.98 -29.45 -35.40
C ALA A 174 10.39 -28.05 -35.87
N ALA A 175 11.72 -27.80 -35.88
CA ALA A 175 12.28 -26.50 -36.21
C ALA A 175 11.85 -26.04 -37.63
N VAL A 176 10.82 -25.22 -37.71
CA VAL A 176 10.56 -24.28 -38.82
C VAL A 176 9.49 -23.25 -38.38
N ARG A 177 9.91 -22.02 -38.13
CA ARG A 177 9.23 -20.81 -38.58
C ARG A 177 10.12 -19.58 -38.37
N SER A 178 10.33 -18.89 -39.48
CA SER A 178 11.01 -17.60 -39.54
C SER A 178 10.18 -16.52 -38.85
N PRO A 179 10.78 -15.49 -38.20
CA PRO A 179 10.07 -14.49 -37.38
C PRO A 179 9.26 -13.44 -38.18
N ALA A 180 8.85 -13.72 -39.42
CA ALA A 180 8.31 -12.69 -40.33
C ALA A 180 6.77 -12.69 -40.49
N ASP A 181 6.00 -13.61 -39.86
CA ASP A 181 4.55 -13.71 -40.05
C ASP A 181 3.75 -13.82 -38.70
N GLU A 182 4.15 -13.09 -37.66
CA GLU A 182 3.23 -12.89 -36.54
C GLU A 182 2.27 -11.74 -36.86
N PRO A 183 0.92 -12.01 -36.81
CA PRO A 183 -0.05 -10.91 -36.78
C PRO A 183 0.26 -10.07 -35.54
N ALA A 184 0.20 -8.76 -35.69
CA ALA A 184 0.40 -7.82 -34.57
C ALA A 184 -0.35 -8.29 -33.35
N VAL A 185 0.37 -8.76 -32.31
CA VAL A 185 -0.20 -9.22 -31.04
C VAL A 185 -0.88 -8.02 -30.43
N SER A 186 -2.22 -8.06 -30.36
CA SER A 186 -2.97 -7.10 -29.56
C SER A 186 -2.50 -7.27 -28.12
N LEU A 187 -1.89 -6.22 -27.55
CA LEU A 187 -1.48 -6.21 -26.15
C LEU A 187 -2.69 -6.57 -25.26
N PRO A 188 -2.55 -7.47 -24.29
CA PRO A 188 -3.63 -7.80 -23.39
C PRO A 188 -4.10 -6.53 -22.68
N THR A 189 -5.39 -6.29 -22.74
CA THR A 189 -6.05 -5.14 -22.15
C THR A 189 -6.97 -5.63 -21.04
N THR A 190 -6.81 -5.13 -19.84
CA THR A 190 -7.69 -5.43 -18.72
C THR A 190 -8.26 -4.16 -18.11
N HIS A 191 -9.48 -4.26 -17.61
CA HIS A 191 -10.15 -3.18 -16.90
C HIS A 191 -10.64 -3.70 -15.56
N ALA A 192 -10.49 -2.90 -14.52
CA ALA A 192 -11.09 -3.13 -13.22
C ALA A 192 -11.64 -1.82 -12.66
N VAL A 193 -12.72 -1.89 -11.90
CA VAL A 193 -13.28 -0.76 -11.17
C VAL A 193 -13.32 -1.11 -9.70
N GLU A 194 -12.76 -0.25 -8.88
CA GLU A 194 -12.73 -0.38 -7.42
C GLU A 194 -13.54 0.77 -6.83
N ILE A 195 -14.43 0.49 -5.87
CA ILE A 195 -15.14 1.50 -5.12
C ILE A 195 -14.83 1.28 -3.64
N GLY A 196 -14.41 2.33 -2.97
CA GLY A 196 -14.16 2.35 -1.54
C GLY A 196 -14.91 3.49 -0.87
N SER A 197 -15.34 3.31 0.36
CA SER A 197 -15.90 4.37 1.20
C SER A 197 -15.43 4.20 2.62
N ASP A 198 -14.95 5.30 3.21
CA ASP A 198 -14.48 5.38 4.58
C ASP A 198 -15.29 6.42 5.35
N GLY A 199 -15.53 6.17 6.63
CA GLY A 199 -16.13 7.14 7.54
C GLY A 199 -15.40 7.13 8.88
N LEU A 200 -15.15 8.31 9.41
CA LEU A 200 -14.60 8.54 10.75
C LEU A 200 -15.57 9.41 11.52
N TRP A 201 -15.98 8.96 12.69
CA TRP A 201 -16.85 9.68 13.60
C TRP A 201 -16.13 9.90 14.93
N SER A 202 -16.24 11.10 15.43
CA SER A 202 -15.86 11.47 16.79
C SER A 202 -16.95 12.36 17.38
N ASN A 203 -16.74 12.90 18.57
CA ASN A 203 -17.76 13.72 19.25
C ASN A 203 -18.15 14.97 18.45
N ASP A 204 -17.15 15.61 17.78
CA ASP A 204 -17.34 16.91 17.15
C ASP A 204 -17.00 16.90 15.64
N ILE A 205 -16.59 15.73 15.11
CA ILE A 205 -16.10 15.61 13.72
C ILE A 205 -16.71 14.39 13.06
N LEU A 206 -17.25 14.58 11.87
CA LEU A 206 -17.61 13.54 10.93
C LEU A 206 -16.85 13.76 9.63
N LEU A 207 -16.00 12.80 9.28
CA LEU A 207 -15.33 12.75 7.98
C LEU A 207 -15.81 11.54 7.21
N THR A 208 -16.23 11.73 5.97
CA THR A 208 -16.51 10.64 5.03
C THR A 208 -15.69 10.82 3.78
N ASP A 209 -15.23 9.72 3.21
CA ASP A 209 -14.54 9.68 1.93
C ASP A 209 -15.11 8.56 1.07
N THR A 210 -15.36 8.83 -0.20
CA THR A 210 -15.79 7.82 -1.16
C THR A 210 -14.93 7.95 -2.40
N THR A 211 -14.22 6.89 -2.75
CA THR A 211 -13.31 6.84 -3.89
C THR A 211 -13.77 5.81 -4.89
N ALA A 212 -13.81 6.19 -6.16
CA ALA A 212 -13.95 5.32 -7.30
C ALA A 212 -12.63 5.31 -8.10
N THR A 213 -12.07 4.13 -8.32
CA THR A 213 -10.83 3.95 -9.07
C THR A 213 -11.06 3.06 -10.27
N HIS A 214 -10.70 3.54 -11.45
CA HIS A 214 -10.64 2.74 -12.67
C HIS A 214 -9.19 2.37 -12.94
N VAL A 215 -8.92 1.08 -13.06
CA VAL A 215 -7.62 0.52 -13.42
C VAL A 215 -7.68 0.01 -14.85
N TYR A 216 -6.79 0.47 -15.68
CA TYR A 216 -6.65 0.08 -17.07
C TYR A 216 -5.22 -0.38 -17.34
N THR A 217 -5.04 -1.62 -17.78
CA THR A 217 -3.72 -2.18 -18.10
C THR A 217 -3.59 -2.40 -19.59
N LEU A 218 -2.51 -1.90 -20.17
CA LEU A 218 -2.12 -2.08 -21.56
C LEU A 218 -0.71 -2.66 -21.65
N GLY A 219 -0.60 -3.97 -21.81
CA GLY A 219 0.68 -4.65 -21.83
C GLY A 219 1.44 -4.49 -20.51
N LYS A 220 2.54 -3.75 -20.55
CA LYS A 220 3.40 -3.46 -19.38
C LYS A 220 3.05 -2.15 -18.66
N THR A 221 2.02 -1.46 -19.10
CA THR A 221 1.63 -0.16 -18.56
C THR A 221 0.27 -0.28 -17.86
N GLU A 222 0.22 0.11 -16.61
CA GLU A 222 -1.01 0.26 -15.83
C GLU A 222 -1.31 1.75 -15.67
N PHE A 223 -2.54 2.14 -15.93
CA PHE A 223 -3.11 3.46 -15.68
C PHE A 223 -4.15 3.32 -14.58
N ARG A 224 -4.14 4.22 -13.64
CA ARG A 224 -5.09 4.24 -12.52
C ARG A 224 -5.65 5.64 -12.36
N THR A 225 -6.93 5.79 -12.65
CA THR A 225 -7.70 7.02 -12.47
C THR A 225 -8.55 6.91 -11.22
N SER A 226 -8.32 7.75 -10.23
CA SER A 226 -9.08 7.77 -8.98
C SER A 226 -9.80 9.10 -8.82
N TYR A 227 -11.08 9.04 -8.52
CA TYR A 227 -11.87 10.18 -8.12
C TYR A 227 -12.38 9.96 -6.70
N SER A 228 -12.10 10.92 -5.81
CA SER A 228 -12.60 10.90 -4.44
C SER A 228 -13.52 12.08 -4.18
N PHE A 229 -14.57 11.79 -3.41
CA PHE A 229 -15.50 12.75 -2.85
C PHE A 229 -15.47 12.61 -1.34
N SER A 230 -15.05 13.67 -0.65
CA SER A 230 -14.96 13.70 0.81
C SER A 230 -15.86 14.77 1.39
N THR A 231 -16.46 14.48 2.55
CA THR A 231 -17.23 15.47 3.34
C THR A 231 -16.61 15.58 4.71
N LEU A 232 -16.41 16.78 5.18
CA LEU A 232 -15.99 17.07 6.55
C LEU A 232 -17.02 17.96 7.22
N GLU A 233 -17.61 17.47 8.31
CA GLU A 233 -18.51 18.20 9.18
C GLU A 233 -17.85 18.39 10.54
N VAL A 234 -17.88 19.61 11.05
CA VAL A 234 -17.28 19.96 12.34
C VAL A 234 -18.25 20.82 13.13
N ASP A 235 -18.53 20.36 14.34
CA ASP A 235 -19.31 21.11 15.30
C ASP A 235 -18.42 21.98 16.17
N TYR A 236 -18.64 23.29 16.12
CA TYR A 236 -17.99 24.27 16.97
C TYR A 236 -18.97 24.83 17.98
N ASN A 237 -18.77 24.60 19.26
CA ASN A 237 -19.64 25.08 20.32
C ASN A 237 -18.90 26.00 21.31
N PRO A 238 -18.89 27.32 21.08
CA PRO A 238 -18.21 28.28 21.94
C PRO A 238 -18.89 28.45 23.31
N ALA A 239 -20.14 28.01 23.49
CA ALA A 239 -20.86 28.17 24.76
C ALA A 239 -20.26 27.30 25.90
N GLU A 240 -19.61 26.21 25.57
CA GLU A 240 -18.91 25.32 26.51
C GLU A 240 -17.46 25.73 26.76
N GLU A 241 -16.98 26.74 26.03
CA GLU A 241 -15.57 27.10 25.95
C GLU A 241 -15.43 28.62 26.01
N ALA A 242 -14.70 29.12 26.98
CA ALA A 242 -14.44 30.55 27.16
C ALA A 242 -13.49 31.10 26.07
N PHE A 243 -13.96 31.20 24.85
CA PHE A 243 -13.20 31.75 23.74
C PHE A 243 -13.58 33.21 23.46
N VAL A 244 -12.61 34.09 23.48
CA VAL A 244 -12.82 35.54 23.48
C VAL A 244 -13.42 36.06 22.16
N PHE A 245 -13.18 35.36 21.05
CA PHE A 245 -13.52 35.86 19.70
C PHE A 245 -14.68 35.11 19.03
N TRP A 246 -15.03 33.91 19.49
CA TRP A 246 -16.10 33.11 18.91
C TRP A 246 -17.43 33.43 19.59
N ARG A 247 -18.42 33.85 18.82
CA ARG A 247 -19.67 34.38 19.37
C ARG A 247 -20.84 33.43 19.31
N GLU A 248 -20.89 32.59 18.29
CA GLU A 248 -22.03 31.73 18.01
C GLU A 248 -21.59 30.30 17.72
N PRO A 249 -22.33 29.28 18.18
CA PRO A 249 -22.11 27.90 17.72
C PRO A 249 -22.22 27.80 16.21
N ALA A 250 -21.41 26.95 15.61
CA ALA A 250 -21.46 26.70 14.18
C ALA A 250 -21.29 25.22 13.90
N ASN A 251 -22.15 24.71 13.04
CA ASN A 251 -21.94 23.44 12.35
C ASN A 251 -21.47 23.77 10.93
N VAL A 252 -20.26 23.38 10.60
CA VAL A 252 -19.65 23.68 9.31
C VAL A 252 -19.46 22.39 8.54
N THR A 253 -20.05 22.31 7.35
CA THR A 253 -19.89 21.18 6.44
C THR A 253 -19.24 21.65 5.15
N GLU A 254 -18.15 21.02 4.80
CA GLU A 254 -17.42 21.28 3.56
C GLU A 254 -17.20 20.00 2.76
N VAL A 255 -17.06 20.19 1.46
CA VAL A 255 -16.87 19.11 0.49
C VAL A 255 -15.52 19.26 -0.20
N ARG A 256 -14.83 18.14 -0.43
CA ARG A 256 -13.61 18.08 -1.23
C ARG A 256 -13.78 17.09 -2.38
N HIS A 257 -13.35 17.53 -3.55
CA HIS A 257 -13.21 16.69 -4.74
C HIS A 257 -11.74 16.49 -5.04
N THR A 258 -11.32 15.26 -5.27
CA THR A 258 -9.95 14.94 -5.65
C THR A 258 -9.95 14.07 -6.90
N LEU A 259 -9.13 14.45 -7.88
CA LEU A 259 -8.83 13.62 -9.05
C LEU A 259 -7.35 13.29 -9.05
N GLN A 260 -7.03 12.02 -9.16
CA GLN A 260 -5.65 11.52 -9.19
C GLN A 260 -5.48 10.53 -10.34
N GLU A 261 -4.48 10.77 -11.16
CA GLU A 261 -4.01 9.87 -12.21
C GLU A 261 -2.66 9.31 -11.82
N SER A 262 -2.45 8.01 -12.03
CA SER A 262 -1.13 7.40 -11.92
C SER A 262 -0.88 6.44 -13.07
N VAL A 263 0.38 6.37 -13.47
CA VAL A 263 0.88 5.49 -14.54
C VAL A 263 2.05 4.71 -14.00
N SER A 264 2.01 3.41 -14.16
CA SER A 264 3.12 2.50 -13.81
C SER A 264 3.54 1.74 -15.07
N HIS A 265 4.82 1.80 -15.43
CA HIS A 265 5.36 1.13 -16.60
C HIS A 265 6.52 0.23 -16.22
N THR A 266 6.39 -1.08 -16.47
CA THR A 266 7.43 -2.07 -16.21
C THR A 266 8.43 -2.07 -17.36
N LEU A 267 9.61 -1.47 -17.15
CA LEU A 267 10.71 -1.46 -18.13
C LEU A 267 11.35 -2.83 -18.26
N THR A 268 11.71 -3.41 -17.12
CA THR A 268 12.24 -4.77 -16.98
C THR A 268 11.57 -5.47 -15.82
N PRO A 269 11.68 -6.79 -15.64
CA PRO A 269 11.12 -7.47 -14.47
C PRO A 269 11.57 -6.91 -13.12
N ALA A 270 12.72 -6.24 -13.11
CA ALA A 270 13.28 -5.65 -11.88
C ALA A 270 13.10 -4.13 -11.81
N LEU A 271 12.58 -3.46 -12.84
CA LEU A 271 12.56 -2.00 -12.89
C LEU A 271 11.23 -1.47 -13.40
N THR A 272 10.56 -0.66 -12.57
CA THR A 272 9.30 -0.01 -12.89
C THR A 272 9.40 1.49 -12.73
N LEU A 273 8.90 2.23 -13.72
CA LEU A 273 8.71 3.67 -13.67
C LEU A 273 7.30 3.99 -13.24
N ASN A 274 7.16 4.96 -12.34
CA ASN A 274 5.88 5.48 -11.89
C ASN A 274 5.77 6.97 -12.21
N GLY A 275 4.60 7.40 -12.59
CA GLY A 275 4.24 8.81 -12.75
C GLY A 275 2.88 9.07 -12.14
N SER A 276 2.65 10.27 -11.64
CA SER A 276 1.34 10.66 -11.14
C SER A 276 1.10 12.14 -11.37
N PHE A 277 -0.17 12.52 -11.51
CA PHE A 277 -0.62 13.89 -11.46
C PHE A 277 -2.04 13.95 -10.94
N GLY A 278 -2.40 15.04 -10.31
CA GLY A 278 -3.73 15.19 -9.75
C GLY A 278 -3.96 16.57 -9.17
N GLY A 279 -5.10 16.70 -8.51
CA GLY A 279 -5.45 17.92 -7.81
C GLY A 279 -6.73 17.76 -7.01
N TYR A 280 -7.00 18.74 -6.18
CA TYR A 280 -8.20 18.79 -5.37
C TYR A 280 -8.78 20.20 -5.32
N ASP A 281 -10.06 20.26 -5.03
CA ASP A 281 -10.81 21.49 -4.71
C ASP A 281 -11.68 21.21 -3.48
N GLY A 282 -11.60 22.08 -2.46
CA GLY A 282 -12.33 21.90 -1.20
C GLY A 282 -11.49 22.15 0.04
N PHE A 283 -11.82 21.50 1.14
CA PHE A 283 -11.10 21.67 2.41
C PHE A 283 -9.75 20.94 2.42
N GLN A 284 -8.84 21.39 3.27
CA GLN A 284 -7.60 20.65 3.60
C GLN A 284 -7.76 19.82 4.88
N ASP A 285 -8.14 20.49 5.97
CA ASP A 285 -8.32 19.90 7.28
C ASP A 285 -9.38 20.67 8.09
N TYR A 286 -9.69 20.22 9.31
CA TYR A 286 -10.65 20.89 10.19
C TYR A 286 -10.20 22.29 10.61
N ARG A 287 -8.91 22.59 10.63
CA ARG A 287 -8.38 23.93 10.97
C ARG A 287 -8.70 24.94 9.90
N SER A 288 -8.68 24.54 8.64
CA SER A 288 -9.08 25.41 7.52
C SER A 288 -10.56 25.79 7.60
N LEU A 289 -11.43 24.85 7.97
CA LEU A 289 -12.85 25.12 8.21
C LEU A 289 -13.05 26.08 9.38
N TRP A 290 -12.37 25.80 10.49
CA TRP A 290 -12.44 26.61 11.70
C TRP A 290 -12.02 28.06 11.41
N LEU A 291 -10.95 28.28 10.69
CA LEU A 291 -10.49 29.61 10.31
C LEU A 291 -11.47 30.35 9.42
N ASN A 292 -12.04 29.69 8.42
CA ASN A 292 -13.06 30.25 7.56
C ASN A 292 -14.26 30.73 8.38
N GLU A 293 -14.73 29.90 9.31
CA GLU A 293 -15.87 30.23 10.17
C GLU A 293 -15.54 31.38 11.14
N PHE A 294 -14.33 31.36 11.74
CA PHE A 294 -13.85 32.46 12.58
C PHE A 294 -13.88 33.79 11.84
N TYR A 295 -13.33 33.86 10.62
CA TYR A 295 -13.35 35.11 9.85
C TYR A 295 -14.73 35.51 9.38
N ARG A 296 -15.60 34.57 9.07
CA ARG A 296 -17.01 34.84 8.73
C ARG A 296 -17.75 35.52 9.87
N GLN A 297 -17.54 35.07 11.10
CA GLN A 297 -18.22 35.66 12.28
C GLN A 297 -17.61 36.99 12.71
N GLU A 298 -16.30 37.11 12.76
CA GLU A 298 -15.61 38.28 13.28
C GLU A 298 -15.56 39.45 12.28
N TYR A 299 -15.52 39.15 11.00
CA TYR A 299 -15.30 40.14 9.95
C TYR A 299 -16.27 39.99 8.78
N PRO A 300 -17.57 39.91 9.01
CA PRO A 300 -18.56 39.58 7.97
C PRO A 300 -18.56 40.55 6.79
N ALA A 301 -18.25 41.85 7.01
CA ALA A 301 -18.27 42.88 5.97
C ALA A 301 -17.17 42.75 4.89
N GLY A 302 -16.19 41.92 5.10
CA GLY A 302 -15.09 41.71 4.14
C GLY A 302 -14.81 40.25 3.84
N TYR A 303 -15.60 39.38 4.45
CA TYR A 303 -15.41 37.94 4.29
C TYR A 303 -15.78 37.48 2.88
N LYS A 304 -14.90 36.75 2.28
CA LYS A 304 -15.15 35.94 1.11
C LYS A 304 -14.65 34.54 1.41
N GLU A 305 -15.55 33.61 1.28
CA GLU A 305 -15.20 32.21 1.41
C GLU A 305 -14.04 31.85 0.45
N ALA A 306 -13.00 31.25 1.01
CA ALA A 306 -11.88 30.74 0.24
C ALA A 306 -11.91 29.22 0.29
N LYS A 307 -12.06 28.59 -0.87
CA LYS A 307 -11.94 27.16 -0.99
C LYS A 307 -10.48 26.82 -1.25
N PRO A 308 -9.83 26.03 -0.36
CA PRO A 308 -8.52 25.48 -0.64
C PRO A 308 -8.56 24.64 -1.92
N HIS A 309 -7.50 24.70 -2.69
CA HIS A 309 -7.31 23.86 -3.86
C HIS A 309 -5.82 23.59 -4.04
N GLY A 310 -5.50 22.53 -4.73
CA GLY A 310 -4.12 22.16 -4.97
C GLY A 310 -3.96 21.25 -6.18
N ALA A 311 -2.73 21.17 -6.66
CA ALA A 311 -2.34 20.27 -7.73
C ALA A 311 -1.03 19.56 -7.36
N ASN A 312 -0.82 18.37 -7.89
CA ASN A 312 0.39 17.63 -7.68
C ASN A 312 0.87 16.94 -8.96
N ILE A 313 2.18 16.69 -9.03
CA ILE A 313 2.81 15.84 -10.03
C ILE A 313 3.91 15.04 -9.35
N GLY A 314 4.06 13.78 -9.72
CA GLY A 314 5.05 12.89 -9.16
C GLY A 314 5.72 12.01 -10.20
N ALA A 315 6.94 11.57 -9.89
CA ALA A 315 7.66 10.57 -10.65
C ALA A 315 8.43 9.66 -9.70
N GLY A 316 8.52 8.38 -10.01
CA GLY A 316 9.20 7.41 -9.17
C GLY A 316 9.87 6.31 -9.95
N LEU A 317 10.83 5.67 -9.31
CA LEU A 317 11.56 4.52 -9.81
C LEU A 317 11.54 3.43 -8.73
N ARG A 318 11.01 2.27 -9.07
CA ARG A 318 11.02 1.07 -8.23
C ARG A 318 11.98 0.05 -8.81
N TRP A 319 12.89 -0.41 -7.98
CA TRP A 319 13.87 -1.45 -8.29
C TRP A 319 13.71 -2.64 -7.37
N GLU A 320 13.39 -3.80 -7.94
CA GLU A 320 13.33 -5.08 -7.25
C GLU A 320 14.70 -5.75 -7.27
N TYR A 321 15.51 -5.53 -6.23
CA TYR A 321 16.86 -6.10 -6.13
C TYR A 321 16.87 -7.57 -5.65
N ALA A 322 15.77 -8.04 -5.03
CA ALA A 322 15.46 -9.45 -4.84
C ALA A 322 14.00 -9.65 -5.25
N PRO A 323 13.74 -10.20 -6.45
CA PRO A 323 12.41 -10.29 -7.01
C PRO A 323 11.40 -10.87 -6.02
N THR A 324 10.28 -10.16 -5.82
CA THR A 324 9.19 -10.47 -4.87
C THR A 324 9.54 -10.52 -3.38
N MET A 325 10.82 -10.41 -3.02
CA MET A 325 11.26 -10.42 -1.62
C MET A 325 11.76 -9.06 -1.13
N ALA A 326 12.29 -8.23 -2.04
CA ALA A 326 12.83 -6.94 -1.64
C ALA A 326 12.83 -5.95 -2.79
N PHE A 327 12.45 -4.72 -2.49
CA PHE A 327 12.54 -3.61 -3.43
C PHE A 327 13.02 -2.32 -2.75
N ALA A 328 13.57 -1.44 -3.56
CA ALA A 328 13.81 -0.05 -3.24
C ALA A 328 13.02 0.82 -4.22
N GLN A 329 12.34 1.84 -3.72
CA GLN A 329 11.60 2.80 -4.53
C GLN A 329 11.98 4.22 -4.10
N VAL A 330 12.33 5.04 -5.09
CA VAL A 330 12.58 6.47 -4.90
C VAL A 330 11.48 7.22 -5.63
N ASP A 331 10.81 8.11 -4.94
CA ASP A 331 9.76 8.96 -5.50
C ASP A 331 10.11 10.43 -5.27
N TYR A 332 9.76 11.24 -6.24
CA TYR A 332 9.72 12.69 -6.15
C TYR A 332 8.30 13.16 -6.40
N ALA A 333 7.82 14.06 -5.57
CA ALA A 333 6.55 14.73 -5.76
C ALA A 333 6.73 16.25 -5.60
N TRP A 334 6.06 17.01 -6.47
CA TRP A 334 5.80 18.42 -6.30
C TRP A 334 4.31 18.61 -6.10
N GLN A 335 3.95 19.47 -5.15
CA GLN A 335 2.59 19.82 -4.82
C GLN A 335 2.49 21.32 -4.62
N THR A 336 1.43 21.93 -5.14
CA THR A 336 1.07 23.31 -4.83
C THR A 336 -0.27 23.32 -4.11
N ASP A 337 -0.36 24.07 -3.02
CA ASP A 337 -1.56 24.21 -2.20
C ASP A 337 -1.89 25.66 -2.01
N THR A 338 -3.16 26.01 -2.19
CA THR A 338 -3.68 27.30 -1.76
C THR A 338 -4.22 27.13 -0.35
N ILE A 339 -3.52 27.67 0.62
CA ILE A 339 -3.99 27.68 2.01
C ILE A 339 -4.88 28.90 2.19
N ALA A 340 -6.16 28.66 2.46
CA ALA A 340 -7.07 29.73 2.80
C ALA A 340 -6.82 30.19 4.24
N PRO A 341 -7.00 31.47 4.58
CA PRO A 341 -8.31 32.00 4.87
C PRO A 341 -8.76 33.04 3.84
N GLY A 342 -10.06 33.04 3.61
CA GLY A 342 -10.76 33.83 2.62
C GLY A 342 -10.82 35.32 2.85
N TYR A 343 -9.71 35.98 3.01
CA TYR A 343 -9.71 37.43 3.19
C TYR A 343 -9.02 38.13 2.02
N ASP A 344 -9.79 38.76 1.14
CA ASP A 344 -9.27 39.57 0.03
C ASP A 344 -8.72 40.92 0.49
N LYS A 345 -9.13 41.43 1.64
CA LYS A 345 -8.68 42.73 2.16
C LYS A 345 -8.09 42.53 3.54
N LYS A 346 -6.83 42.87 3.71
CA LYS A 346 -6.16 42.88 5.00
C LYS A 346 -7.01 43.66 6.01
N PRO A 347 -7.69 43.00 6.94
CA PRO A 347 -8.26 43.73 8.04
C PRO A 347 -7.16 44.09 9.02
N PHE A 348 -7.47 44.73 10.06
CA PHE A 348 -6.67 45.33 11.11
C PHE A 348 -5.42 44.58 11.60
N PHE A 349 -5.27 43.29 11.29
CA PHE A 349 -4.11 42.50 11.65
C PHE A 349 -3.17 42.39 10.45
N PRO A 350 -1.92 42.89 10.56
CA PRO A 350 -0.92 42.75 9.52
C PRO A 350 -0.53 41.28 9.24
N LEU A 351 -1.13 40.35 9.93
CA LEU A 351 -0.83 38.92 10.00
C LEU A 351 -1.77 38.06 9.19
N ALA A 352 -2.98 38.53 8.86
CA ALA A 352 -3.87 37.86 7.92
C ALA A 352 -3.38 38.14 6.49
N ARG A 353 -2.44 37.35 6.02
CA ARG A 353 -2.13 37.29 4.60
C ARG A 353 -3.30 36.61 3.93
N GLY A 354 -3.87 37.24 2.91
CA GLY A 354 -4.75 36.59 1.98
C GLY A 354 -4.10 35.31 1.43
N ARG A 355 -4.81 34.50 0.66
CA ARG A 355 -4.38 33.22 0.10
C ARG A 355 -2.88 33.10 -0.05
N SER A 356 -2.28 32.11 0.61
CA SER A 356 -0.88 31.78 0.44
C SER A 356 -0.79 30.53 -0.44
N GLU A 357 -0.05 30.61 -1.52
CA GLU A 357 0.32 29.44 -2.32
C GLU A 357 1.58 28.86 -1.69
N LEU A 358 1.55 27.58 -1.40
CA LEU A 358 2.70 26.82 -0.89
C LEU A 358 3.11 25.78 -1.92
N ASP A 359 4.34 25.90 -2.38
CA ASP A 359 4.98 24.84 -3.15
C ASP A 359 5.73 23.91 -2.22
N THR A 360 5.46 22.64 -2.35
CA THR A 360 6.08 21.58 -1.56
C THR A 360 6.75 20.56 -2.47
N HIS A 361 8.03 20.31 -2.24
CA HIS A 361 8.81 19.30 -2.91
C HIS A 361 9.12 18.18 -1.93
N THR A 362 8.79 16.95 -2.27
CA THR A 362 9.06 15.77 -1.42
C THR A 362 9.88 14.76 -2.19
N VAL A 363 10.96 14.29 -1.59
CA VAL A 363 11.70 13.11 -2.04
C VAL A 363 11.50 12.02 -0.99
N SER A 364 11.10 10.84 -1.39
CA SER A 364 10.96 9.69 -0.50
C SER A 364 11.75 8.47 -0.99
N LEU A 365 12.21 7.67 -0.04
CA LEU A 365 12.83 6.37 -0.26
C LEU A 365 12.04 5.33 0.52
N THR A 366 11.51 4.33 -0.19
CA THR A 366 10.85 3.16 0.41
C THR A 366 11.72 1.93 0.20
N LEU A 367 11.98 1.22 1.29
CA LEU A 367 12.65 -0.08 1.28
C LEU A 367 11.71 -1.13 1.85
N GLU A 368 11.54 -2.23 1.16
CA GLU A 368 10.72 -3.34 1.64
C GLU A 368 11.48 -4.66 1.49
N ASN A 369 11.44 -5.49 2.54
CA ASN A 369 12.12 -6.78 2.58
C ASN A 369 11.24 -7.84 3.25
N ILE A 370 11.24 -9.04 2.69
CA ILE A 370 10.79 -10.25 3.37
C ILE A 370 12.03 -10.88 4.02
N LEU A 371 12.19 -10.66 5.33
CA LEU A 371 13.37 -11.13 6.07
C LEU A 371 13.33 -12.64 6.31
N THR A 372 12.14 -13.15 6.60
CA THR A 372 11.84 -14.58 6.74
C THR A 372 10.43 -14.85 6.21
N PRO A 373 10.01 -16.10 6.02
CA PRO A 373 8.62 -16.42 5.64
C PRO A 373 7.55 -15.84 6.59
N THR A 374 7.93 -15.53 7.83
CA THR A 374 7.02 -15.00 8.86
C THR A 374 7.28 -13.55 9.21
N LEU A 375 8.32 -12.91 8.68
CA LEU A 375 8.73 -11.57 9.04
C LEU A 375 8.99 -10.70 7.81
N ARG A 376 8.25 -9.61 7.69
CA ARG A 376 8.41 -8.58 6.66
C ARG A 376 8.74 -7.25 7.31
N SER A 377 9.66 -6.50 6.71
CA SER A 377 10.01 -5.15 7.12
C SER A 377 9.74 -4.15 6.01
N GLN A 378 9.37 -2.94 6.39
CA GLN A 378 9.31 -1.79 5.51
C GLN A 378 9.95 -0.59 6.21
N ALA A 379 10.73 0.20 5.48
CA ALA A 379 11.24 1.48 5.94
C ALA A 379 10.94 2.54 4.88
N ILE A 380 10.44 3.69 5.33
CA ILE A 380 10.18 4.86 4.49
C ILE A 380 10.91 6.03 5.09
N GLY A 381 11.72 6.71 4.29
CA GLY A 381 12.34 7.98 4.65
C GLY A 381 11.91 9.07 3.68
N LEU A 382 11.70 10.28 4.15
CA LEU A 382 11.29 11.40 3.31
C LEU A 382 12.01 12.70 3.72
N VAL A 383 12.19 13.56 2.73
CA VAL A 383 12.66 14.93 2.90
C VAL A 383 11.67 15.83 2.17
N THR A 384 11.16 16.83 2.87
CA THR A 384 10.19 17.78 2.34
C THR A 384 10.72 19.20 2.44
N ALA A 385 10.65 19.92 1.33
CA ALA A 385 10.97 21.36 1.24
C ALA A 385 9.69 22.12 0.86
N THR A 386 9.21 22.99 1.74
CA THR A 386 8.03 23.82 1.51
C THR A 386 8.43 25.28 1.48
N THR A 387 7.84 26.06 0.57
CA THR A 387 8.11 27.50 0.43
C THR A 387 7.97 28.23 1.77
N GLY A 388 9.01 28.91 2.19
CA GLY A 388 9.02 29.69 3.43
C GLY A 388 9.18 28.88 4.72
N ARG A 389 9.48 27.58 4.62
CA ARG A 389 9.74 26.68 5.76
C ARG A 389 11.14 26.11 5.71
N GLU A 390 11.62 25.61 6.85
CA GLU A 390 12.82 24.80 6.93
C GLU A 390 12.59 23.43 6.33
N LEU A 391 13.67 22.69 6.06
CA LEU A 391 13.58 21.32 5.58
C LEU A 391 13.00 20.42 6.66
N ARG A 392 11.95 19.67 6.30
CA ARG A 392 11.37 18.63 7.16
C ARG A 392 11.91 17.27 6.75
N TYR A 393 12.41 16.53 7.71
CA TYR A 393 12.85 15.16 7.58
C TYR A 393 11.84 14.26 8.29
N GLY A 394 11.51 13.15 7.70
CA GLY A 394 10.61 12.19 8.32
C GLY A 394 10.89 10.77 7.89
N GLY A 395 10.30 9.85 8.59
CA GLY A 395 10.35 8.45 8.21
C GLY A 395 9.63 7.54 9.18
N GLN A 396 9.38 6.32 8.72
CA GLN A 396 8.82 5.27 9.54
C GLN A 396 9.46 3.94 9.22
N ALA A 397 9.47 3.05 10.20
CA ALA A 397 9.85 1.66 10.05
C ALA A 397 8.71 0.77 10.58
N SER A 398 8.37 -0.26 9.82
CA SER A 398 7.32 -1.21 10.16
C SER A 398 7.84 -2.64 10.09
N LEU A 399 7.40 -3.47 11.04
CA LEU A 399 7.61 -4.90 11.06
C LEU A 399 6.25 -5.60 11.07
N ASN A 400 6.05 -6.55 10.17
CA ASN A 400 4.88 -7.42 10.15
C ASN A 400 5.34 -8.84 10.46
N TRP A 401 4.97 -9.34 11.63
CA TRP A 401 5.40 -10.64 12.13
C TRP A 401 4.21 -11.60 12.29
N ALA A 402 4.20 -12.67 11.50
CA ALA A 402 3.27 -13.78 11.66
C ALA A 402 3.75 -14.67 12.82
N MET A 403 3.35 -14.31 14.06
CA MET A 403 3.80 -14.98 15.29
C MET A 403 3.30 -16.41 15.42
N ALA A 404 2.07 -16.65 15.00
CA ALA A 404 1.41 -17.96 15.04
C ALA A 404 0.49 -18.12 13.82
N GLU A 405 -0.13 -19.29 13.67
CA GLU A 405 -0.91 -19.65 12.46
C GLU A 405 -1.94 -18.60 12.07
N ASN A 406 -2.61 -18.03 13.05
CA ASN A 406 -3.69 -17.05 12.83
C ASN A 406 -3.40 -15.68 13.44
N TRP A 407 -2.16 -15.43 13.90
CA TRP A 407 -1.81 -14.20 14.60
C TRP A 407 -0.71 -13.44 13.88
N VAL A 408 -0.97 -12.16 13.62
CA VAL A 408 -0.01 -11.22 13.03
C VAL A 408 0.14 -10.02 13.95
N LEU A 409 1.37 -9.73 14.35
CA LEU A 409 1.73 -8.47 15.00
C LEU A 409 2.30 -7.52 13.95
N ARG A 410 1.79 -6.27 13.93
CA ARG A 410 2.33 -5.18 13.14
C ARG A 410 2.81 -4.11 14.08
N SER A 411 4.10 -3.80 14.02
CA SER A 411 4.76 -2.76 14.81
C SER A 411 5.23 -1.67 13.88
N THR A 412 4.88 -0.43 14.17
CA THR A 412 5.33 0.73 13.39
C THR A 412 5.86 1.79 14.33
N VAL A 413 7.02 2.36 14.01
CA VAL A 413 7.57 3.55 14.66
C VAL A 413 7.84 4.61 13.60
N GLY A 414 7.49 5.84 13.91
CA GLY A 414 7.75 6.97 13.02
C GLY A 414 8.35 8.16 13.74
N TYR A 415 9.03 8.98 12.96
CA TYR A 415 9.69 10.20 13.40
C TYR A 415 9.57 11.27 12.32
N ALA A 416 9.40 12.52 12.75
CA ALA A 416 9.52 13.70 11.89
C ALA A 416 10.23 14.84 12.63
N GLU A 417 10.99 15.66 11.90
CA GLU A 417 11.73 16.79 12.42
C GLU A 417 11.75 17.93 11.40
N GLU A 418 11.51 19.17 11.87
CA GLU A 418 11.77 20.43 11.17
C GLU A 418 12.49 21.35 12.16
N ALA A 419 13.83 21.26 12.19
CA ALA A 419 14.62 21.97 13.19
C ALA A 419 14.59 23.49 12.96
N PRO A 420 14.54 24.32 14.03
CA PRO A 420 14.42 23.92 15.42
C PRO A 420 12.98 23.86 15.96
N ARG A 421 11.97 23.87 15.08
CA ARG A 421 10.59 24.22 15.39
C ARG A 421 9.70 23.04 15.72
N PHE A 422 9.98 21.86 15.15
CA PHE A 422 9.09 20.72 15.22
C PHE A 422 9.86 19.41 15.35
N GLU A 423 9.42 18.55 16.26
CA GLU A 423 9.86 17.16 16.41
C GLU A 423 8.62 16.33 16.77
N ALA A 424 8.44 15.19 16.13
CA ALA A 424 7.32 14.29 16.40
C ALA A 424 7.74 12.83 16.39
N TRP A 425 7.08 12.02 17.23
CA TRP A 425 7.23 10.58 17.32
C TRP A 425 5.88 9.88 17.35
N PHE A 426 5.82 8.69 16.78
CA PHE A 426 4.72 7.80 17.04
C PHE A 426 5.15 6.34 17.12
N VAL A 427 4.40 5.55 17.87
CA VAL A 427 4.48 4.10 17.92
C VAL A 427 3.08 3.55 17.75
N GLU A 428 2.93 2.55 16.89
CA GLU A 428 1.67 1.85 16.68
C GLU A 428 1.90 0.35 16.68
N GLU A 429 1.12 -0.36 17.48
CA GLU A 429 1.10 -1.81 17.57
C GLU A 429 -0.29 -2.33 17.22
N THR A 430 -0.37 -3.25 16.26
CA THR A 430 -1.64 -3.91 15.91
C THR A 430 -1.47 -5.42 15.97
N LEU A 431 -2.22 -6.03 16.86
CA LEU A 431 -2.36 -7.49 16.93
C LEU A 431 -3.62 -7.90 16.16
N GLU A 432 -3.48 -8.68 15.12
CA GLU A 432 -4.60 -9.18 14.30
C GLU A 432 -4.67 -10.70 14.36
N THR A 433 -5.87 -11.23 14.51
CA THR A 433 -6.14 -12.67 14.39
C THR A 433 -7.19 -12.96 13.32
N ASP A 434 -7.02 -14.06 12.64
CA ASP A 434 -7.89 -14.60 11.60
C ASP A 434 -8.60 -15.85 12.12
N ILE A 435 -9.92 -15.93 11.99
CA ILE A 435 -10.70 -17.08 12.47
C ILE A 435 -10.90 -18.13 11.37
N ASP A 436 -11.26 -17.71 10.16
CA ASP A 436 -11.64 -18.62 9.06
C ASP A 436 -11.20 -18.12 7.67
N GLY A 437 -10.25 -17.18 7.63
CA GLY A 437 -9.80 -16.52 6.42
C GLY A 437 -10.79 -15.49 5.84
N ARG A 438 -11.92 -15.25 6.51
CA ARG A 438 -12.90 -14.23 6.12
C ARG A 438 -13.09 -13.18 7.21
N TRP A 439 -13.00 -13.56 8.46
CA TRP A 439 -13.19 -12.69 9.61
C TRP A 439 -11.87 -12.47 10.33
N PHE A 440 -11.52 -11.21 10.50
CA PHE A 440 -10.29 -10.77 11.15
C PHE A 440 -10.65 -9.85 12.31
N PHE A 441 -10.04 -10.07 13.46
CA PHE A 441 -10.18 -9.22 14.63
C PHE A 441 -8.85 -8.57 14.92
N SER A 442 -8.87 -7.30 15.32
CA SER A 442 -7.65 -6.55 15.64
C SER A 442 -7.78 -5.77 16.93
N LEU A 443 -6.66 -5.66 17.63
CA LEU A 443 -6.44 -4.73 18.73
C LEU A 443 -5.30 -3.82 18.31
N THR A 444 -5.53 -2.51 18.32
CA THR A 444 -4.53 -1.50 17.97
C THR A 444 -4.28 -0.60 19.18
N GLY A 445 -3.01 -0.37 19.49
CA GLY A 445 -2.55 0.68 20.39
C GLY A 445 -1.69 1.67 19.64
N ARG A 446 -1.92 2.97 19.79
CA ARG A 446 -1.11 4.02 19.19
C ARG A 446 -0.80 5.10 20.21
N TRP A 447 0.44 5.53 20.22
CA TRP A 447 0.92 6.70 20.92
C TRP A 447 1.58 7.65 19.92
N TYR A 448 1.32 8.94 20.10
CA TYR A 448 1.93 10.01 19.31
C TYR A 448 2.26 11.18 20.23
N GLU A 449 3.39 11.82 19.98
CA GLU A 449 3.86 13.03 20.67
C GLU A 449 4.52 13.96 19.66
N ASP A 450 4.28 15.26 19.79
CA ASP A 450 5.01 16.30 19.07
C ASP A 450 5.32 17.50 19.96
N THR A 451 6.27 18.34 19.52
CA THR A 451 6.72 19.55 20.23
C THR A 451 5.86 20.79 19.90
N GLY A 452 4.75 20.60 19.19
CA GLY A 452 3.96 21.70 18.65
C GLY A 452 4.57 22.28 17.38
N GLU A 453 3.80 23.05 16.65
CA GLU A 453 4.21 23.65 15.38
C GLU A 453 3.89 25.13 15.38
N ILE A 454 4.89 25.96 15.04
CA ILE A 454 4.73 27.41 14.85
C ILE A 454 5.15 27.75 13.44
N ASP A 455 4.21 28.23 12.63
CA ASP A 455 4.45 28.74 11.29
C ASP A 455 4.28 30.26 11.28
N ASP A 456 5.37 30.97 11.13
CA ASP A 456 5.40 32.44 11.09
C ASP A 456 4.71 33.00 9.83
N SER A 457 4.56 32.20 8.79
CA SER A 457 3.95 32.63 7.52
C SER A 457 2.41 32.63 7.55
N LEU A 458 1.82 31.81 8.41
CA LEU A 458 0.37 31.61 8.53
C LEU A 458 -0.16 31.91 9.94
N LEU A 459 0.42 32.75 10.61
CA LEU A 459 0.39 33.23 11.99
C LEU A 459 -0.67 32.73 12.96
N LEU A 460 -1.82 32.29 12.52
CA LEU A 460 -2.90 31.83 13.40
C LEU A 460 -3.38 30.41 13.04
N SER A 461 -3.09 29.94 11.84
CA SER A 461 -3.64 28.66 11.37
C SER A 461 -2.73 27.45 11.62
N SER A 462 -1.44 27.69 11.80
CA SER A 462 -0.47 26.61 11.91
C SER A 462 0.29 26.58 13.23
N ALA A 463 0.08 27.57 14.11
CA ALA A 463 0.57 27.50 15.48
C ALA A 463 -0.25 26.47 16.27
N ALA A 464 0.40 25.42 16.75
CA ALA A 464 -0.18 24.41 17.62
C ALA A 464 0.72 24.18 18.83
N PRO A 465 0.17 24.01 20.04
CA PRO A 465 0.97 23.62 21.20
C PRO A 465 1.45 22.18 21.05
N GLU A 466 2.40 21.80 21.90
CA GLU A 466 2.80 20.42 22.09
C GLU A 466 1.58 19.50 22.23
N LEU A 467 1.60 18.37 21.57
CA LEU A 467 0.49 17.41 21.53
C LEU A 467 0.96 16.02 21.90
N GLU A 468 0.24 15.37 22.80
CA GLU A 468 0.35 13.95 23.06
C GLU A 468 -1.02 13.28 22.83
N THR A 469 -1.03 12.15 22.14
CA THR A 469 -2.26 11.36 21.94
C THR A 469 -2.06 9.89 22.21
N TRP A 470 -3.13 9.26 22.74
CA TRP A 470 -3.23 7.83 22.95
C TRP A 470 -4.50 7.30 22.30
N HIS A 471 -4.38 6.23 21.58
CA HIS A 471 -5.52 5.53 20.99
C HIS A 471 -5.43 4.04 21.30
N VAL A 472 -6.55 3.46 21.72
CA VAL A 472 -6.72 2.01 21.82
C VAL A 472 -7.97 1.64 21.04
N GLY A 473 -7.82 0.84 19.98
CA GLY A 473 -8.89 0.50 19.06
C GLY A 473 -9.12 -1.00 18.95
N LEU A 474 -10.37 -1.40 18.89
CA LEU A 474 -10.79 -2.74 18.49
C LEU A 474 -11.29 -2.68 17.04
N GLY A 475 -10.99 -3.71 16.26
CA GLY A 475 -11.42 -3.79 14.87
C GLY A 475 -11.94 -5.17 14.51
N ILE A 476 -12.92 -5.18 13.60
CA ILE A 476 -13.40 -6.36 12.92
C ILE A 476 -13.38 -6.09 11.42
N ARG A 477 -12.84 -7.03 10.65
CA ARG A 477 -12.82 -6.96 9.19
C ARG A 477 -13.38 -8.24 8.61
N TRP A 478 -14.35 -8.10 7.71
CA TRP A 478 -14.83 -9.17 6.86
C TRP A 478 -14.20 -9.03 5.47
N GLN A 479 -13.75 -10.16 4.91
CA GLN A 479 -13.15 -10.23 3.58
C GLN A 479 -13.92 -11.25 2.74
N GLY A 480 -14.66 -10.78 1.75
CA GLY A 480 -15.26 -11.60 0.71
C GLY A 480 -14.33 -11.80 -0.48
N GLU A 481 -14.87 -12.31 -1.57
CA GLU A 481 -14.14 -12.54 -2.82
C GLU A 481 -13.78 -11.21 -3.52
N HIS A 482 -14.76 -10.33 -3.64
CA HIS A 482 -14.60 -9.01 -4.29
C HIS A 482 -14.88 -7.83 -3.35
N SER A 483 -15.24 -8.08 -2.11
CA SER A 483 -15.63 -7.03 -1.17
C SER A 483 -14.92 -7.18 0.16
N ALA A 484 -14.65 -6.06 0.81
CA ALA A 484 -14.20 -6.02 2.20
C ALA A 484 -14.99 -4.98 2.98
N LEU A 485 -15.26 -5.30 4.25
CA LEU A 485 -15.87 -4.39 5.21
C LEU A 485 -15.02 -4.39 6.48
N LYS A 486 -14.65 -3.21 6.96
CA LYS A 486 -13.90 -3.03 8.20
C LYS A 486 -14.64 -2.05 9.10
N LEU A 487 -14.86 -2.44 10.35
CA LEU A 487 -15.31 -1.57 11.42
C LEU A 487 -14.24 -1.57 12.49
N SER A 488 -13.82 -0.40 12.94
CA SER A 488 -12.88 -0.26 14.05
C SER A 488 -13.24 0.96 14.88
N GLY A 489 -12.87 0.95 16.17
CA GLY A 489 -13.09 2.12 17.01
C GLY A 489 -12.61 1.89 18.43
N GLY A 490 -12.57 2.97 19.19
CA GLY A 490 -12.15 2.96 20.57
C GLY A 490 -11.83 4.36 21.11
N PRO A 491 -11.43 4.44 22.39
CA PRO A 491 -11.08 5.69 23.03
C PRO A 491 -9.83 6.32 22.42
N TYR A 492 -9.87 7.62 22.26
CA TYR A 492 -8.79 8.47 21.76
C TYR A 492 -8.63 9.64 22.74
N PHE A 493 -7.47 9.74 23.34
CA PHE A 493 -7.14 10.74 24.35
C PHE A 493 -6.20 11.77 23.75
N THR A 494 -6.50 13.05 23.96
CA THR A 494 -5.70 14.17 23.52
C THR A 494 -5.23 14.98 24.70
N ARG A 495 -3.95 15.26 24.80
CA ARG A 495 -3.34 16.13 25.81
C ARG A 495 -2.51 17.17 25.11
N TYR A 496 -2.66 18.41 25.53
CA TYR A 496 -1.91 19.52 24.98
C TYR A 496 -0.93 20.06 26.02
N GLY A 497 0.23 20.50 25.57
CA GLY A 497 1.18 21.26 26.39
C GLY A 497 0.68 22.66 26.72
N ALA A 498 1.52 23.43 27.40
CA ALA A 498 1.20 24.80 27.77
C ALA A 498 0.94 25.67 26.55
N LEU A 499 -0.17 26.41 26.56
CA LEU A 499 -0.48 27.40 25.52
C LEU A 499 0.54 28.54 25.58
N GLY A 500 1.13 28.84 24.45
CA GLY A 500 2.01 30.01 24.29
C GLY A 500 1.23 31.24 23.79
N PRO A 501 1.91 32.39 23.64
CA PRO A 501 1.25 33.65 23.25
C PRO A 501 0.56 33.60 21.89
N TYR A 502 0.95 32.63 21.03
CA TYR A 502 0.34 32.43 19.70
C TYR A 502 -0.83 31.46 19.73
N THR A 503 -0.91 30.56 20.70
CA THR A 503 -1.93 29.52 20.81
C THR A 503 -3.00 29.85 21.87
N GLU A 504 -2.68 30.70 22.85
CA GLU A 504 -3.63 31.12 23.89
C GLU A 504 -4.95 31.73 23.35
N PRO A 505 -4.96 32.55 22.29
CA PRO A 505 -6.20 33.04 21.70
C PRO A 505 -7.10 31.96 21.11
N PHE A 506 -6.57 30.74 20.89
CA PHE A 506 -7.27 29.60 20.29
C PHE A 506 -7.40 28.42 21.28
N GLN A 507 -7.45 28.68 22.57
CA GLN A 507 -7.43 27.69 23.63
C GLN A 507 -8.53 26.61 23.49
N ASN A 508 -9.68 26.95 22.96
CA ASN A 508 -10.76 25.99 22.74
C ASN A 508 -10.49 25.01 21.59
N LEU A 509 -9.64 25.36 20.62
CA LEU A 509 -9.19 24.45 19.59
C LEU A 509 -8.21 23.41 20.16
N TYR A 510 -7.44 23.80 21.19
CA TYR A 510 -6.38 22.99 21.81
C TYR A 510 -6.77 22.50 23.20
N ARG A 511 -8.05 22.24 23.41
CA ARG A 511 -8.55 21.69 24.66
C ARG A 511 -8.29 20.17 24.71
N GLU A 512 -7.90 19.69 25.90
CA GLU A 512 -7.84 18.26 26.17
C GLU A 512 -9.20 17.61 25.96
N ARG A 513 -9.23 16.51 25.21
CA ARG A 513 -10.45 15.77 24.89
C ARG A 513 -10.24 14.28 25.03
N ASP A 514 -11.24 13.62 25.59
CA ASP A 514 -11.37 12.17 25.62
C ASP A 514 -12.46 11.79 24.60
N TRP A 515 -12.05 11.35 23.45
CA TRP A 515 -12.94 11.08 22.31
C TRP A 515 -13.20 9.58 22.19
N VAL A 516 -14.26 9.24 21.49
CA VAL A 516 -14.44 7.91 20.92
C VAL A 516 -14.39 8.06 19.40
N ILE A 517 -13.45 7.37 18.77
CA ILE A 517 -13.33 7.35 17.32
C ILE A 517 -13.93 6.04 16.82
N VAL A 518 -14.77 6.12 15.79
CA VAL A 518 -15.31 4.97 15.06
C VAL A 518 -14.99 5.14 13.60
N GLN A 519 -14.48 4.09 12.97
CA GLN A 519 -14.15 4.07 11.55
C GLN A 519 -14.86 2.91 10.87
N LEU A 520 -15.51 3.19 9.76
CA LEU A 520 -16.13 2.20 8.88
C LEU A 520 -15.50 2.33 7.50
N ALA A 521 -14.97 1.25 6.95
CA ALA A 521 -14.42 1.20 5.61
C ALA A 521 -15.06 0.05 4.82
N PHE A 522 -15.45 0.33 3.59
CA PHE A 522 -15.97 -0.63 2.63
C PHE A 522 -15.19 -0.53 1.33
N SER A 523 -14.92 -1.65 0.69
CA SER A 523 -14.38 -1.71 -0.66
C SER A 523 -15.03 -2.81 -1.48
N HIS A 524 -15.16 -2.59 -2.79
CA HIS A 524 -15.65 -3.55 -3.75
C HIS A 524 -14.91 -3.41 -5.08
N GLN A 525 -14.54 -4.54 -5.67
CA GLN A 525 -13.89 -4.62 -6.97
C GLN A 525 -14.83 -5.34 -7.96
N PHE A 526 -15.06 -4.71 -9.12
CA PHE A 526 -15.89 -5.22 -10.20
C PHE A 526 -15.06 -5.89 -11.30
#